data_a138804cc5eacb90e63b7aa21cb9eb29
#
_entry.id   a138804cc5eacb90e63b7aa21cb9eb29
#
_cell.length_a   1.000
_cell.length_b   1.000
_cell.length_c   1.000
_cell.angle_alpha   90.00
_cell.angle_beta   90.00
_cell.angle_gamma   90.00
#
_symmetry.space_group_name_H-M   'P 1'
#
loop_
_entity.id
_entity.type
_entity.pdbx_description
1 polymer ?
#
loop_
_entity_poly.entity_id
_entity_poly.type
_entity_poly.pdbx_seq_one_letter_code
_entity_poly.pdbx_strand_id
1 'polypeptide(L)'
;VNHMMQDSRQRILVATREGVALFHDTANPEKYEVFKERNGLENSQVRAITEDKLHQIWISTNGGVSRLDEAKKVFYNYSHHDGVPMGDFMNGSTCMTSDGTMYFGSQNGACYFNPKDIPTNREVSSIVITRFCTYHRMKESHDEELPMPIADGEINLPYNQNTFKISFNVLDYTQSPQVEFTYMLEGLEKAWYNTQGENQVTFRNISPGTYVFKVKTRIRNQEWDEKEASLVIHIQPPFWLTWYAKLVYVLLFVLALYGLLHFYKHKIDLESSLDLE
;
A
#
# COMPACT_ATOMS: atom_id res chain seq x y z
N VAL A 1 -1.34 -5.61 35.81
CA VAL A 1 -2.03 -6.82 35.33
C VAL A 1 -3.51 -6.53 35.28
N ASN A 2 -4.17 -6.80 34.15
CA ASN A 2 -5.60 -6.58 33.96
C ASN A 2 -6.41 -7.89 34.02
N HIS A 3 -5.80 -8.99 33.58
CA HIS A 3 -6.39 -10.32 33.56
C HIS A 3 -5.28 -11.38 33.48
N MET A 4 -5.53 -12.56 34.03
CA MET A 4 -4.68 -13.74 33.88
C MET A 4 -5.54 -14.96 33.64
N MET A 5 -5.08 -15.86 32.76
CA MET A 5 -5.72 -17.14 32.54
C MET A 5 -4.67 -18.23 32.32
N GLN A 6 -5.03 -19.45 32.65
CA GLN A 6 -4.31 -20.64 32.25
C GLN A 6 -5.05 -21.27 31.06
N ASP A 7 -4.30 -21.55 29.98
CA ASP A 7 -4.86 -22.19 28.81
C ASP A 7 -4.91 -23.72 28.95
N SER A 8 -5.52 -24.39 27.97
CA SER A 8 -5.63 -25.85 27.92
C SER A 8 -4.27 -26.57 27.86
N ARG A 9 -3.21 -25.87 27.44
CA ARG A 9 -1.82 -26.36 27.40
C ARG A 9 -1.03 -26.10 28.67
N GLN A 10 -1.72 -25.70 29.76
CA GLN A 10 -1.13 -25.36 31.06
C GLN A 10 -0.19 -24.16 31.06
N ARG A 11 -0.24 -23.31 30.02
CA ARG A 11 0.52 -22.07 29.95
C ARG A 11 -0.24 -20.94 30.63
N ILE A 12 0.47 -19.96 31.16
CA ILE A 12 -0.14 -18.78 31.77
C ILE A 12 -0.04 -17.59 30.83
N LEU A 13 -1.17 -16.97 30.55
CA LEU A 13 -1.26 -15.73 29.79
C LEU A 13 -1.65 -14.60 30.73
N VAL A 14 -0.93 -13.48 30.60
CA VAL A 14 -1.11 -12.30 31.44
C VAL A 14 -1.40 -11.09 30.56
N ALA A 15 -2.58 -10.53 30.72
CA ALA A 15 -2.98 -9.26 30.11
C ALA A 15 -2.37 -8.08 30.87
N THR A 16 -1.66 -7.23 30.16
CA THR A 16 -1.02 -6.05 30.73
C THR A 16 -1.40 -4.79 29.95
N ARG A 17 -0.92 -3.63 30.42
CA ARG A 17 -1.05 -2.36 29.69
C ARG A 17 -0.10 -2.25 28.49
N GLU A 18 0.86 -3.17 28.39
CA GLU A 18 1.90 -3.16 27.36
C GLU A 18 1.89 -4.43 26.51
N GLY A 19 0.77 -5.12 26.43
CA GLY A 19 0.60 -6.35 25.65
C GLY A 19 0.27 -7.57 26.48
N VAL A 20 0.45 -8.76 25.87
CA VAL A 20 0.22 -10.07 26.48
C VAL A 20 1.55 -10.74 26.74
N ALA A 21 1.78 -11.18 27.97
CA ALA A 21 2.90 -12.04 28.33
C ALA A 21 2.43 -13.51 28.39
N LEU A 22 3.14 -14.39 27.68
CA LEU A 22 2.89 -15.80 27.60
C LEU A 22 4.03 -16.58 28.28
N PHE A 23 3.72 -17.25 29.35
CA PHE A 23 4.62 -18.09 30.14
C PHE A 23 4.40 -19.55 29.71
N HIS A 24 5.40 -20.15 29.09
CA HIS A 24 5.32 -21.52 28.60
C HIS A 24 5.43 -22.58 29.71
N ASP A 25 6.18 -22.25 30.75
CA ASP A 25 6.42 -23.12 31.89
C ASP A 25 6.32 -22.35 33.20
N THR A 26 5.42 -22.80 34.07
CA THR A 26 5.24 -22.19 35.42
C THR A 26 6.42 -22.42 36.36
N ALA A 27 7.24 -23.45 36.09
CA ALA A 27 8.46 -23.72 36.85
C ALA A 27 9.63 -22.78 36.50
N ASN A 28 9.59 -22.19 35.28
CA ASN A 28 10.61 -21.29 34.78
C ASN A 28 10.02 -19.91 34.39
N PRO A 29 9.56 -19.09 35.35
CA PRO A 29 8.85 -17.84 35.06
C PRO A 29 9.72 -16.77 34.38
N GLU A 30 11.04 -16.97 34.32
CA GLU A 30 11.96 -16.04 33.64
C GLU A 30 11.88 -16.18 32.09
N LYS A 31 11.36 -17.30 31.59
CA LYS A 31 11.20 -17.55 30.16
C LYS A 31 9.75 -17.27 29.73
N TYR A 32 9.52 -16.08 29.24
CA TYR A 32 8.22 -15.68 28.72
C TYR A 32 8.36 -14.92 27.39
N GLU A 33 7.33 -14.98 26.58
CA GLU A 33 7.21 -14.19 25.34
C GLU A 33 6.26 -13.01 25.59
N VAL A 34 6.53 -11.86 24.99
CA VAL A 34 5.65 -10.69 25.07
C VAL A 34 5.20 -10.31 23.68
N PHE A 35 3.89 -10.30 23.50
CA PHE A 35 3.23 -9.88 22.27
C PHE A 35 2.74 -8.45 22.43
N LYS A 36 3.14 -7.56 21.53
CA LYS A 36 2.85 -6.13 21.53
C LYS A 36 2.36 -5.68 20.13
N GLU A 37 2.24 -4.38 19.93
CA GLU A 37 1.90 -3.77 18.65
C GLU A 37 2.82 -4.20 17.51
N ARG A 38 4.11 -4.43 17.76
CA ARG A 38 5.05 -4.99 16.77
C ARG A 38 4.66 -6.38 16.25
N ASN A 39 3.83 -7.11 16.99
CA ASN A 39 3.26 -8.40 16.60
C ASN A 39 1.88 -8.24 15.95
N GLY A 40 1.49 -6.99 15.60
CA GLY A 40 0.23 -6.68 14.96
C GLY A 40 -0.94 -6.47 15.91
N LEU A 41 -0.72 -6.38 17.21
CA LEU A 41 -1.77 -6.00 18.15
C LEU A 41 -2.19 -4.55 17.90
N GLU A 42 -3.49 -4.30 17.74
CA GLU A 42 -4.00 -2.95 17.41
C GLU A 42 -3.78 -1.95 18.52
N ASN A 43 -3.88 -2.41 19.78
CA ASN A 43 -3.66 -1.59 20.96
C ASN A 43 -2.98 -2.40 22.06
N SER A 44 -1.93 -1.85 22.65
CA SER A 44 -1.16 -2.53 23.71
C SER A 44 -1.91 -2.73 25.02
N GLN A 45 -3.00 -2.00 25.27
CA GLN A 45 -3.77 -2.13 26.51
C GLN A 45 -4.71 -3.33 26.45
N VAL A 46 -4.19 -4.49 26.83
CA VAL A 46 -4.96 -5.74 26.87
C VAL A 46 -5.83 -5.77 28.13
N ARG A 47 -7.11 -6.08 27.98
CA ARG A 47 -8.13 -6.05 29.02
C ARG A 47 -8.54 -7.42 29.51
N ALA A 48 -8.83 -8.34 28.59
CA ALA A 48 -9.20 -9.71 28.92
C ALA A 48 -8.59 -10.70 27.93
N ILE A 49 -8.40 -11.93 28.35
CA ILE A 49 -7.87 -13.03 27.56
C ILE A 49 -8.78 -14.22 27.76
N THR A 50 -9.07 -14.97 26.70
CA THR A 50 -9.82 -16.22 26.77
C THR A 50 -9.37 -17.18 25.67
N GLU A 51 -9.59 -18.47 25.87
CA GLU A 51 -9.29 -19.53 24.90
C GLU A 51 -10.61 -20.05 24.33
N ASP A 52 -10.66 -20.29 23.02
CA ASP A 52 -11.82 -20.89 22.39
C ASP A 52 -11.74 -22.45 22.37
N LYS A 53 -12.77 -23.10 21.83
CA LYS A 53 -12.83 -24.57 21.71
C LYS A 53 -11.84 -25.14 20.69
N LEU A 54 -11.24 -24.29 19.85
CA LEU A 54 -10.20 -24.64 18.88
C LEU A 54 -8.80 -24.35 19.44
N HIS A 55 -8.70 -24.04 20.74
CA HIS A 55 -7.46 -23.68 21.43
C HIS A 55 -6.79 -22.43 20.87
N GLN A 56 -7.57 -21.52 20.29
CA GLN A 56 -7.10 -20.21 19.85
C GLN A 56 -7.28 -19.18 20.97
N ILE A 57 -6.29 -18.33 21.12
CA ILE A 57 -6.30 -17.29 22.14
C ILE A 57 -6.94 -16.01 21.57
N TRP A 58 -7.95 -15.55 22.30
CA TRP A 58 -8.66 -14.31 22.01
C TRP A 58 -8.42 -13.31 23.12
N ILE A 59 -8.23 -12.05 22.74
CA ILE A 59 -7.98 -10.96 23.68
C ILE A 59 -8.87 -9.76 23.35
N SER A 60 -9.25 -9.01 24.36
CA SER A 60 -9.84 -7.69 24.19
C SER A 60 -8.86 -6.60 24.54
N THR A 61 -8.93 -5.50 23.82
CA THR A 61 -8.08 -4.31 24.00
C THR A 61 -8.93 -3.06 23.96
N ASN A 62 -8.35 -1.88 24.08
CA ASN A 62 -9.07 -0.62 23.86
C ASN A 62 -9.40 -0.38 22.38
N GLY A 63 -8.77 -1.09 21.45
CA GLY A 63 -9.04 -0.98 20.02
C GLY A 63 -10.07 -1.99 19.48
N GLY A 64 -10.41 -3.03 20.26
CA GLY A 64 -11.29 -4.10 19.79
C GLY A 64 -10.95 -5.46 20.34
N VAL A 65 -11.29 -6.51 19.60
CA VAL A 65 -10.98 -7.90 19.93
C VAL A 65 -9.95 -8.42 18.94
N SER A 66 -8.99 -9.20 19.43
CA SER A 66 -7.92 -9.76 18.58
C SER A 66 -7.74 -11.25 18.85
N ARG A 67 -7.41 -11.99 17.80
CA ARG A 67 -7.08 -13.42 17.83
C ARG A 67 -5.59 -13.60 17.59
N LEU A 68 -4.91 -14.37 18.43
CA LEU A 68 -3.51 -14.72 18.26
C LEU A 68 -3.35 -15.92 17.31
N ASP A 69 -2.57 -15.73 16.25
CA ASP A 69 -1.99 -16.82 15.47
C ASP A 69 -0.62 -17.14 16.06
N GLU A 70 -0.55 -18.22 16.85
CA GLU A 70 0.69 -18.62 17.51
C GLU A 70 1.78 -19.08 16.54
N ALA A 71 1.40 -19.68 15.40
CA ALA A 71 2.36 -20.18 14.42
C ALA A 71 3.10 -19.03 13.73
N LYS A 72 2.38 -17.98 13.39
CA LYS A 72 2.92 -16.78 12.74
C LYS A 72 3.38 -15.73 13.75
N LYS A 73 3.03 -15.87 15.02
CA LYS A 73 3.26 -14.90 16.12
C LYS A 73 2.66 -13.52 15.81
N VAL A 74 1.49 -13.46 15.20
CA VAL A 74 0.78 -12.24 14.83
C VAL A 74 -0.66 -12.24 15.32
N PHE A 75 -1.27 -11.05 15.43
CA PHE A 75 -2.67 -10.89 15.78
C PHE A 75 -3.51 -10.54 14.55
N TYR A 76 -4.71 -11.14 14.50
CA TYR A 76 -5.80 -10.71 13.64
C TYR A 76 -6.76 -9.86 14.48
N ASN A 77 -6.95 -8.61 14.08
CA ASN A 77 -7.74 -7.63 14.82
C ASN A 77 -9.15 -7.49 14.25
N TYR A 78 -10.12 -7.34 15.13
CA TYR A 78 -11.52 -7.10 14.84
C TYR A 78 -11.95 -5.84 15.56
N SER A 79 -12.40 -4.85 14.80
CA SER A 79 -12.76 -3.52 15.27
C SER A 79 -14.25 -3.22 15.06
N HIS A 80 -14.65 -1.97 15.22
CA HIS A 80 -16.01 -1.53 14.96
C HIS A 80 -16.47 -1.78 13.51
N HIS A 81 -15.55 -1.83 12.56
CA HIS A 81 -15.87 -2.19 11.17
C HIS A 81 -16.29 -3.64 11.02
N ASP A 82 -15.95 -4.50 11.96
CA ASP A 82 -16.33 -5.91 12.02
C ASP A 82 -17.54 -6.14 12.93
N GLY A 83 -18.21 -5.07 13.40
CA GLY A 83 -19.34 -5.14 14.31
C GLY A 83 -18.98 -5.19 15.79
N VAL A 84 -17.72 -4.99 16.15
CA VAL A 84 -17.28 -4.89 17.55
C VAL A 84 -17.70 -3.52 18.11
N PRO A 85 -18.31 -3.43 19.31
CA PRO A 85 -18.75 -2.17 19.88
C PRO A 85 -17.56 -1.23 20.10
N MET A 86 -17.77 0.05 19.79
CA MET A 86 -16.79 1.10 20.11
C MET A 86 -16.70 1.30 21.63
N GLY A 87 -15.51 1.62 22.11
CA GLY A 87 -15.23 1.94 23.50
C GLY A 87 -14.31 0.94 24.16
N ASP A 88 -13.90 1.30 25.38
CA ASP A 88 -12.96 0.49 26.15
C ASP A 88 -13.60 -0.80 26.64
N PHE A 89 -12.90 -1.91 26.45
CA PHE A 89 -13.27 -3.18 27.06
C PHE A 89 -12.91 -3.19 28.55
N MET A 90 -13.65 -3.98 29.32
CA MET A 90 -13.48 -4.07 30.77
C MET A 90 -12.47 -5.15 31.14
N ASN A 91 -11.68 -4.90 32.19
CA ASN A 91 -10.67 -5.84 32.66
C ASN A 91 -11.31 -7.17 33.09
N GLY A 92 -10.79 -8.28 32.54
CA GLY A 92 -11.25 -9.62 32.85
C GLY A 92 -12.69 -9.93 32.42
N SER A 93 -13.36 -9.03 31.72
CA SER A 93 -14.75 -9.21 31.28
C SER A 93 -14.84 -10.06 30.01
N THR A 94 -14.72 -11.35 30.20
CA THR A 94 -14.88 -12.35 29.13
C THR A 94 -15.46 -13.63 29.67
N CYS A 95 -16.27 -14.31 28.87
CA CYS A 95 -16.71 -15.68 29.14
C CYS A 95 -16.98 -16.43 27.84
N MET A 96 -16.97 -17.76 27.91
CA MET A 96 -17.37 -18.63 26.81
C MET A 96 -18.48 -19.55 27.32
N THR A 97 -19.55 -19.66 26.54
CA THR A 97 -20.68 -20.55 26.82
C THR A 97 -20.43 -21.96 26.35
N SER A 98 -21.25 -22.91 26.79
CA SER A 98 -21.10 -24.33 26.45
C SER A 98 -21.22 -24.62 24.95
N ASP A 99 -21.95 -23.80 24.19
CA ASP A 99 -22.06 -23.88 22.74
C ASP A 99 -20.84 -23.32 21.99
N GLY A 100 -19.95 -22.59 22.71
CA GLY A 100 -18.71 -21.99 22.16
C GLY A 100 -18.85 -20.54 21.78
N THR A 101 -19.98 -19.90 22.11
CA THR A 101 -20.14 -18.46 21.94
C THR A 101 -19.30 -17.70 22.96
N MET A 102 -18.48 -16.77 22.50
CA MET A 102 -17.61 -15.95 23.32
C MET A 102 -18.27 -14.60 23.56
N TYR A 103 -18.10 -14.08 24.78
CA TYR A 103 -18.60 -12.76 25.19
C TYR A 103 -17.46 -11.92 25.74
N PHE A 104 -17.43 -10.65 25.34
CA PHE A 104 -16.50 -9.64 25.85
C PHE A 104 -17.28 -8.40 26.26
N GLY A 105 -17.12 -7.99 27.52
CA GLY A 105 -17.78 -6.81 28.04
C GLY A 105 -17.01 -5.52 27.75
N SER A 106 -17.71 -4.51 27.29
CA SER A 106 -17.19 -3.16 27.10
C SER A 106 -18.00 -2.14 27.86
N GLN A 107 -17.56 -0.88 27.92
CA GLN A 107 -18.31 0.22 28.55
C GLN A 107 -19.67 0.47 27.88
N ASN A 108 -19.78 0.19 26.59
CA ASN A 108 -20.97 0.47 25.77
C ASN A 108 -21.81 -0.79 25.47
N GLY A 109 -21.60 -1.88 26.24
CA GLY A 109 -22.33 -3.13 26.07
C GLY A 109 -21.41 -4.35 25.99
N ALA A 110 -21.88 -5.42 25.38
CA ALA A 110 -21.13 -6.63 25.20
C ALA A 110 -21.07 -7.03 23.72
N CYS A 111 -19.88 -7.43 23.29
CA CYS A 111 -19.66 -8.08 22.01
C CYS A 111 -19.76 -9.59 22.20
N TYR A 112 -20.46 -10.29 21.31
CA TYR A 112 -20.50 -11.75 21.33
C TYR A 112 -20.44 -12.31 19.90
N PHE A 113 -19.75 -13.43 19.76
CA PHE A 113 -19.62 -14.15 18.50
C PHE A 113 -19.23 -15.62 18.73
N ASN A 114 -19.45 -16.44 17.75
CA ASN A 114 -18.87 -17.78 17.74
C ASN A 114 -17.62 -17.79 16.86
N PRO A 115 -16.45 -18.18 17.38
CA PRO A 115 -15.20 -18.23 16.59
C PRO A 115 -15.28 -19.06 15.32
N LYS A 116 -16.17 -20.07 15.27
CA LYS A 116 -16.41 -20.91 14.07
C LYS A 116 -17.00 -20.13 12.90
N ASP A 117 -17.76 -19.07 13.20
CA ASP A 117 -18.43 -18.26 12.18
C ASP A 117 -17.49 -17.18 11.61
N ILE A 118 -16.32 -17.01 12.21
CA ILE A 118 -15.31 -16.05 11.75
C ILE A 118 -14.41 -16.73 10.71
N PRO A 119 -14.41 -16.29 9.45
CA PRO A 119 -13.57 -16.87 8.41
C PRO A 119 -12.10 -16.73 8.76
N THR A 120 -11.38 -17.87 8.74
CA THR A 120 -9.94 -17.93 9.07
C THR A 120 -9.07 -17.39 7.95
N ASN A 121 -9.52 -17.55 6.70
CA ASN A 121 -8.90 -16.99 5.51
C ASN A 121 -9.86 -15.97 4.90
N ARG A 122 -9.58 -14.71 5.10
CA ARG A 122 -10.23 -13.63 4.35
C ARG A 122 -9.41 -13.45 3.07
N GLU A 123 -9.98 -13.87 1.95
CA GLU A 123 -9.42 -13.52 0.64
C GLU A 123 -9.71 -12.04 0.37
N VAL A 124 -8.70 -11.32 -0.09
CA VAL A 124 -8.92 -9.96 -0.56
C VAL A 124 -9.70 -10.02 -1.87
N SER A 125 -10.80 -9.29 -1.94
CA SER A 125 -11.54 -9.11 -3.19
C SER A 125 -10.63 -8.46 -4.25
N SER A 126 -11.00 -8.64 -5.52
CA SER A 126 -10.20 -8.14 -6.64
C SER A 126 -9.89 -6.64 -6.50
N ILE A 127 -8.63 -6.29 -6.73
CA ILE A 127 -8.19 -4.90 -6.82
C ILE A 127 -8.69 -4.32 -8.14
N VAL A 128 -9.17 -3.10 -8.09
CA VAL A 128 -9.56 -2.33 -9.28
C VAL A 128 -8.88 -0.97 -9.25
N ILE A 129 -8.32 -0.58 -10.38
CA ILE A 129 -7.86 0.79 -10.60
C ILE A 129 -9.10 1.63 -10.89
N THR A 130 -9.46 2.50 -9.96
CA THR A 130 -10.74 3.22 -9.97
C THR A 130 -10.68 4.54 -10.73
N ARG A 131 -9.52 5.20 -10.73
CA ARG A 131 -9.38 6.50 -11.36
C ARG A 131 -7.93 6.74 -11.81
N PHE A 132 -7.80 7.39 -12.96
CA PHE A 132 -6.55 7.97 -13.45
C PHE A 132 -6.77 9.45 -13.72
N CYS A 133 -5.92 10.31 -13.16
CA CYS A 133 -6.00 11.76 -13.36
C CYS A 133 -4.65 12.30 -13.79
N THR A 134 -4.64 13.23 -14.75
CA THR A 134 -3.46 14.02 -15.10
C THR A 134 -3.57 15.41 -14.51
N TYR A 135 -2.43 16.02 -14.23
CA TYR A 135 -2.37 17.41 -13.78
C TYR A 135 -2.01 18.32 -14.94
N HIS A 136 -2.84 19.33 -15.17
CA HIS A 136 -2.51 20.39 -16.09
C HIS A 136 -2.01 21.60 -15.30
N ARG A 137 -0.77 22.00 -15.57
CA ARG A 137 -0.19 23.19 -14.93
C ARG A 137 -0.80 24.43 -15.57
N MET A 138 -1.85 24.97 -14.98
CA MET A 138 -2.34 26.30 -15.33
C MET A 138 -1.37 27.37 -14.83
N LYS A 139 -1.26 28.49 -15.58
CA LYS A 139 -0.35 29.60 -15.27
C LYS A 139 -0.60 30.31 -13.94
N GLU A 140 -1.71 30.04 -13.27
CA GLU A 140 -2.11 30.64 -12.00
C GLU A 140 -2.54 29.57 -11.01
N SER A 141 -1.63 29.16 -10.15
CA SER A 141 -1.72 28.60 -8.80
C SER A 141 -2.60 27.40 -8.45
N HIS A 142 -3.31 26.73 -9.33
CA HIS A 142 -4.03 25.49 -9.01
C HIS A 142 -3.76 24.40 -10.06
N ASP A 143 -3.25 23.26 -9.60
CA ASP A 143 -3.17 22.05 -10.43
C ASP A 143 -4.58 21.47 -10.60
N GLU A 144 -5.13 21.52 -11.80
CA GLU A 144 -6.44 20.94 -12.10
C GLU A 144 -6.31 19.44 -12.39
N GLU A 145 -7.05 18.64 -11.66
CA GLU A 145 -7.13 17.19 -11.89
C GLU A 145 -8.06 16.89 -13.06
N LEU A 146 -7.50 16.43 -14.17
CA LEU A 146 -8.27 15.99 -15.33
C LEU A 146 -8.40 14.45 -15.32
N PRO A 147 -9.60 13.92 -15.09
CA PRO A 147 -9.82 12.48 -15.15
C PRO A 147 -9.68 11.98 -16.59
N MET A 148 -8.97 10.88 -16.78
CA MET A 148 -8.82 10.22 -18.06
C MET A 148 -9.50 8.84 -18.04
N PRO A 149 -10.21 8.46 -19.10
CA PRO A 149 -10.78 7.13 -19.22
C PRO A 149 -9.65 6.08 -19.34
N ILE A 150 -9.80 4.99 -18.62
CA ILE A 150 -8.94 3.81 -18.76
C ILE A 150 -9.61 2.90 -19.80
N ALA A 151 -8.99 2.80 -20.97
CA ALA A 151 -9.48 1.94 -22.03
C ALA A 151 -8.56 0.71 -22.12
N ASP A 152 -9.14 -0.49 -22.06
CA ASP A 152 -8.45 -1.78 -22.23
C ASP A 152 -7.20 -1.97 -21.34
N GLY A 153 -7.13 -1.30 -20.18
CA GLY A 153 -5.98 -1.37 -19.28
C GLY A 153 -4.74 -0.60 -19.76
N GLU A 154 -4.91 0.31 -20.72
CA GLU A 154 -3.85 1.14 -21.28
C GLU A 154 -4.21 2.63 -21.27
N ILE A 155 -3.20 3.48 -21.09
CA ILE A 155 -3.33 4.94 -21.12
C ILE A 155 -2.20 5.52 -21.97
N ASN A 156 -2.56 6.41 -22.89
CA ASN A 156 -1.62 7.15 -23.72
C ASN A 156 -1.59 8.62 -23.29
N LEU A 157 -0.44 9.08 -22.83
CA LEU A 157 -0.22 10.44 -22.35
C LEU A 157 0.67 11.21 -23.35
N PRO A 158 0.34 12.46 -23.67
CA PRO A 158 1.25 13.36 -24.36
C PRO A 158 2.40 13.77 -23.40
N TYR A 159 3.54 14.17 -23.94
CA TYR A 159 4.74 14.53 -23.18
C TYR A 159 4.53 15.62 -22.10
N ASN A 160 3.54 16.48 -22.29
CA ASN A 160 3.22 17.59 -21.38
C ASN A 160 2.28 17.19 -20.23
N GLN A 161 1.78 15.97 -20.21
CA GLN A 161 0.94 15.39 -19.14
C GLN A 161 1.68 14.27 -18.41
N ASN A 162 2.92 14.50 -18.05
CA ASN A 162 3.81 13.54 -17.42
C ASN A 162 3.75 13.55 -15.88
N THR A 163 2.76 14.24 -15.32
CA THR A 163 2.41 14.20 -13.89
C THR A 163 0.99 13.67 -13.79
N PHE A 164 0.82 12.56 -13.07
CA PHE A 164 -0.47 11.87 -12.99
C PHE A 164 -0.67 11.19 -11.63
N LYS A 165 -1.93 10.97 -11.29
CA LYS A 165 -2.37 10.30 -10.08
C LYS A 165 -3.18 9.07 -10.46
N ILE A 166 -2.89 7.96 -9.79
CA ILE A 166 -3.60 6.70 -9.93
C ILE A 166 -4.29 6.40 -8.61
N SER A 167 -5.60 6.18 -8.65
CA SER A 167 -6.37 5.73 -7.50
C SER A 167 -6.83 4.29 -7.74
N PHE A 168 -6.76 3.49 -6.71
CA PHE A 168 -7.13 2.08 -6.72
C PHE A 168 -7.88 1.73 -5.45
N ASN A 169 -8.70 0.69 -5.50
CA ASN A 169 -9.43 0.22 -4.33
C ASN A 169 -9.76 -1.27 -4.47
N VAL A 170 -10.18 -1.87 -3.38
CA VAL A 170 -10.73 -3.23 -3.33
C VAL A 170 -12.23 -3.14 -3.42
N LEU A 171 -12.87 -4.04 -4.16
CA LEU A 171 -14.33 -4.12 -4.28
C LEU A 171 -14.99 -4.77 -3.06
N ASP A 172 -14.44 -4.54 -1.88
CA ASP A 172 -14.98 -5.07 -0.63
C ASP A 172 -15.05 -3.97 0.44
N TYR A 173 -16.26 -3.48 0.64
CA TYR A 173 -16.51 -2.40 1.60
C TYR A 173 -16.41 -2.87 3.06
N THR A 174 -16.48 -4.18 3.32
CA THR A 174 -16.43 -4.72 4.69
C THR A 174 -15.00 -4.81 5.24
N GLN A 175 -14.00 -4.91 4.35
CA GLN A 175 -12.59 -5.10 4.73
C GLN A 175 -11.70 -3.88 4.44
N SER A 176 -12.25 -2.84 3.81
CA SER A 176 -11.52 -1.67 3.32
C SER A 176 -10.54 -1.05 4.34
N PRO A 177 -10.86 -0.92 5.64
CA PRO A 177 -9.95 -0.30 6.61
C PRO A 177 -8.75 -1.17 7.00
N GLN A 178 -8.78 -2.46 6.71
CA GLN A 178 -7.72 -3.41 7.08
C GLN A 178 -6.83 -3.80 5.89
N VAL A 179 -7.13 -3.26 4.70
CA VAL A 179 -6.38 -3.55 3.48
C VAL A 179 -5.18 -2.61 3.37
N GLU A 180 -4.02 -3.19 3.20
CA GLU A 180 -2.78 -2.49 2.88
C GLU A 180 -2.46 -2.68 1.40
N PHE A 181 -1.93 -1.63 0.78
CA PHE A 181 -1.55 -1.65 -0.62
C PHE A 181 -0.04 -1.49 -0.77
N THR A 182 0.52 -2.21 -1.74
CA THR A 182 1.87 -1.99 -2.24
C THR A 182 1.82 -1.82 -3.75
N TYR A 183 2.64 -0.92 -4.26
CA TYR A 183 2.69 -0.62 -5.68
C TYR A 183 4.12 -0.61 -6.22
N MET A 184 4.24 -0.73 -7.53
CA MET A 184 5.48 -0.59 -8.28
C MET A 184 5.15 0.03 -9.64
N LEU A 185 6.01 0.93 -10.12
CA LEU A 185 5.97 1.43 -11.50
C LEU A 185 7.14 0.81 -12.27
N GLU A 186 6.87 -0.32 -12.90
CA GLU A 186 7.86 -1.04 -13.71
C GLU A 186 8.29 -0.19 -14.91
N GLY A 187 9.60 -0.13 -15.15
CA GLY A 187 10.20 0.80 -16.11
C GLY A 187 10.83 2.03 -15.46
N LEU A 188 10.36 2.44 -14.28
CA LEU A 188 10.95 3.51 -13.47
C LEU A 188 11.68 2.94 -12.24
N GLU A 189 11.04 2.01 -11.55
CA GLU A 189 11.46 1.46 -10.26
C GLU A 189 11.49 -0.07 -10.31
N LYS A 190 12.29 -0.69 -9.44
CA LYS A 190 12.40 -2.14 -9.32
C LYS A 190 11.92 -2.68 -7.97
N ALA A 191 11.49 -1.80 -7.09
CA ALA A 191 11.07 -2.13 -5.73
C ALA A 191 9.56 -1.89 -5.55
N TRP A 192 8.97 -2.65 -4.63
CA TRP A 192 7.60 -2.44 -4.18
C TRP A 192 7.57 -1.41 -3.04
N TYR A 193 6.65 -0.45 -3.12
CA TYR A 193 6.47 0.61 -2.12
C TYR A 193 5.11 0.47 -1.44
N ASN A 194 5.11 0.57 -0.11
CA ASN A 194 3.88 0.53 0.68
C ASN A 194 3.24 1.93 0.70
N THR A 195 1.93 1.99 0.47
CA THR A 195 1.17 3.25 0.45
C THR A 195 0.82 3.79 1.84
N GLN A 196 1.18 3.09 2.92
CA GLN A 196 0.86 3.46 4.30
C GLN A 196 -0.65 3.65 4.57
N GLY A 197 -1.49 2.91 3.84
CA GLY A 197 -2.95 2.95 3.98
C GLY A 197 -3.67 3.89 3.00
N GLU A 198 -2.94 4.64 2.19
CA GLU A 198 -3.56 5.42 1.12
C GLU A 198 -3.93 4.53 -0.07
N ASN A 199 -5.01 4.88 -0.75
CA ASN A 199 -5.50 4.19 -1.94
C ASN A 199 -5.21 4.97 -3.24
N GLN A 200 -4.20 5.83 -3.21
CA GLN A 200 -3.79 6.65 -4.34
C GLN A 200 -2.29 6.92 -4.33
N VAL A 201 -1.71 7.08 -5.51
CA VAL A 201 -0.29 7.39 -5.70
C VAL A 201 -0.14 8.45 -6.78
N THR A 202 0.73 9.43 -6.55
CA THR A 202 1.01 10.50 -7.51
C THR A 202 2.45 10.39 -8.03
N PHE A 203 2.58 10.29 -9.35
CA PHE A 203 3.86 10.32 -10.04
C PHE A 203 4.06 11.69 -10.69
N ARG A 204 5.25 12.25 -10.54
CA ARG A 204 5.56 13.60 -11.03
C ARG A 204 6.74 13.58 -11.98
N ASN A 205 6.57 14.31 -13.09
CA ASN A 205 7.64 14.55 -14.07
C ASN A 205 8.30 13.27 -14.59
N ILE A 206 7.47 12.30 -15.00
CA ILE A 206 7.94 11.02 -15.53
C ILE A 206 8.45 11.23 -16.96
N SER A 207 9.59 10.64 -17.28
CA SER A 207 10.20 10.71 -18.61
C SER A 207 9.34 10.00 -19.67
N PRO A 208 9.44 10.38 -20.95
CA PRO A 208 8.80 9.64 -22.02
C PRO A 208 9.24 8.18 -22.06
N GLY A 209 8.28 7.27 -22.22
CA GLY A 209 8.52 5.83 -22.19
C GLY A 209 7.25 5.02 -21.95
N THR A 210 7.42 3.72 -21.85
CA THR A 210 6.35 2.78 -21.50
C THR A 210 6.59 2.26 -20.10
N TYR A 211 5.57 2.34 -19.27
CA TYR A 211 5.59 1.95 -17.87
C TYR A 211 4.43 1.02 -17.57
N VAL A 212 4.61 0.10 -16.63
CA VAL A 212 3.53 -0.75 -16.13
C VAL A 212 3.36 -0.48 -14.63
N PHE A 213 2.26 0.17 -14.30
CA PHE A 213 1.87 0.32 -12.89
C PHE A 213 1.29 -1.00 -12.41
N LYS A 214 1.78 -1.50 -11.28
CA LYS A 214 1.32 -2.72 -10.63
C LYS A 214 0.97 -2.42 -9.19
N VAL A 215 -0.15 -2.95 -8.72
CA VAL A 215 -0.58 -2.81 -7.33
C VAL A 215 -1.05 -4.15 -6.78
N LYS A 216 -0.64 -4.45 -5.55
CA LYS A 216 -1.02 -5.63 -4.77
C LYS A 216 -1.65 -5.21 -3.46
N THR A 217 -2.43 -6.11 -2.90
CA THR A 217 -3.04 -5.92 -1.58
C THR A 217 -2.64 -7.00 -0.61
N ARG A 218 -2.81 -6.71 0.67
CA ARG A 218 -2.91 -7.70 1.74
C ARG A 218 -3.90 -7.20 2.79
N ILE A 219 -4.50 -8.12 3.51
CA ILE A 219 -5.13 -7.79 4.80
C ILE A 219 -3.99 -7.63 5.80
N ARG A 220 -4.10 -6.63 6.67
CA ARG A 220 -3.09 -6.35 7.71
C ARG A 220 -2.64 -7.63 8.43
N ASN A 221 -1.33 -7.82 8.52
CA ASN A 221 -0.67 -8.99 9.11
C ASN A 221 -0.81 -10.32 8.35
N GLN A 222 -1.32 -10.31 7.12
CA GLN A 222 -1.28 -11.45 6.20
C GLN A 222 -0.16 -11.31 5.16
N GLU A 223 0.08 -12.36 4.39
CA GLU A 223 0.98 -12.33 3.25
C GLU A 223 0.36 -11.48 2.11
N TRP A 224 1.22 -10.95 1.25
CA TRP A 224 0.76 -10.20 0.08
C TRP A 224 0.02 -11.13 -0.87
N ASP A 225 -1.14 -10.69 -1.37
CA ASP A 225 -1.89 -11.44 -2.37
C ASP A 225 -1.05 -11.62 -3.65
N GLU A 226 -1.14 -12.78 -4.27
CA GLU A 226 -0.50 -13.03 -5.56
C GLU A 226 -1.22 -12.29 -6.70
N LYS A 227 -2.51 -11.96 -6.52
CA LYS A 227 -3.30 -11.21 -7.50
C LYS A 227 -2.84 -9.76 -7.52
N GLU A 228 -2.52 -9.27 -8.71
CA GLU A 228 -2.13 -7.89 -8.95
C GLU A 228 -3.07 -7.23 -9.96
N ALA A 229 -3.34 -5.94 -9.79
CA ALA A 229 -3.92 -5.13 -10.84
C ALA A 229 -2.80 -4.39 -11.56
N SER A 230 -2.88 -4.32 -12.88
CA SER A 230 -1.89 -3.67 -13.73
C SER A 230 -2.51 -2.65 -14.67
N LEU A 231 -1.76 -1.60 -14.99
CA LEU A 231 -2.13 -0.55 -15.93
C LEU A 231 -0.90 -0.16 -16.75
N VAL A 232 -1.01 -0.23 -18.05
CA VAL A 232 0.06 0.17 -18.97
C VAL A 232 -0.06 1.66 -19.26
N ILE A 233 1.04 2.39 -19.15
CA ILE A 233 1.09 3.85 -19.34
C ILE A 233 2.15 4.16 -20.38
N HIS A 234 1.70 4.75 -21.50
CA HIS A 234 2.57 5.20 -22.57
C HIS A 234 2.69 6.72 -22.54
N ILE A 235 3.89 7.24 -22.26
CA ILE A 235 4.17 8.67 -22.29
C ILE A 235 4.92 8.95 -23.61
N GLN A 236 4.27 9.70 -24.49
CA GLN A 236 4.83 10.03 -25.81
C GLN A 236 6.01 10.98 -25.68
N PRO A 237 7.08 10.79 -26.49
CA PRO A 237 8.16 11.77 -26.54
C PRO A 237 7.71 13.07 -27.21
N PRO A 238 8.28 14.21 -26.82
CA PRO A 238 8.04 15.47 -27.52
C PRO A 238 8.50 15.40 -28.97
N PHE A 239 7.83 16.14 -29.86
CA PHE A 239 8.07 16.08 -31.30
C PHE A 239 9.54 16.33 -31.70
N TRP A 240 10.26 17.16 -30.93
CA TRP A 240 11.68 17.47 -31.18
C TRP A 240 12.64 16.33 -30.83
N LEU A 241 12.21 15.32 -30.09
CA LEU A 241 13.00 14.12 -29.77
C LEU A 241 12.68 12.93 -30.72
N THR A 242 11.70 13.09 -31.63
CA THR A 242 11.34 12.07 -32.60
C THR A 242 12.47 11.84 -33.61
N TRP A 243 12.49 10.67 -34.23
CA TRP A 243 13.56 10.27 -35.19
C TRP A 243 13.63 11.20 -36.41
N TYR A 244 12.48 11.70 -36.93
CA TYR A 244 12.44 12.65 -38.01
C TYR A 244 12.95 14.04 -37.60
N ALA A 245 12.71 14.49 -36.38
CA ALA A 245 13.30 15.74 -35.89
C ALA A 245 14.84 15.64 -35.84
N LYS A 246 15.37 14.50 -35.42
CA LYS A 246 16.82 14.24 -35.45
C LYS A 246 17.39 14.29 -36.86
N LEU A 247 16.68 13.75 -37.87
CA LEU A 247 17.09 13.87 -39.29
C LEU A 247 17.13 15.33 -39.74
N VAL A 248 16.11 16.12 -39.36
CA VAL A 248 16.09 17.55 -39.69
C VAL A 248 17.28 18.28 -39.05
N TYR A 249 17.62 17.96 -37.81
CA TYR A 249 18.80 18.56 -37.15
C TYR A 249 20.10 18.20 -37.85
N VAL A 250 20.26 16.95 -38.27
CA VAL A 250 21.44 16.53 -39.04
C VAL A 250 21.51 17.28 -40.40
N LEU A 251 20.39 17.41 -41.10
CA LEU A 251 20.32 18.16 -42.37
C LEU A 251 20.69 19.64 -42.15
N LEU A 252 20.11 20.29 -41.13
CA LEU A 252 20.43 21.67 -40.83
C LEU A 252 21.91 21.84 -40.45
N PHE A 253 22.49 20.91 -39.70
CA PHE A 253 23.90 20.92 -39.36
C PHE A 253 24.79 20.80 -40.61
N VAL A 254 24.48 19.90 -41.55
CA VAL A 254 25.21 19.74 -42.83
C VAL A 254 25.10 21.01 -43.68
N LEU A 255 23.90 21.62 -43.77
CA LEU A 255 23.72 22.87 -44.50
C LEU A 255 24.51 24.04 -43.86
N ALA A 256 24.52 24.13 -42.55
CA ALA A 256 25.32 25.12 -41.84
C ALA A 256 26.82 24.96 -42.07
N LEU A 257 27.30 23.71 -42.06
CA LEU A 257 28.69 23.39 -42.35
C LEU A 257 29.06 23.75 -43.80
N TYR A 258 28.19 23.42 -44.74
CA TYR A 258 28.37 23.78 -46.16
C TYR A 258 28.41 25.30 -46.34
N GLY A 259 27.49 26.02 -45.70
CA GLY A 259 27.49 27.51 -45.71
C GLY A 259 28.80 28.10 -45.15
N LEU A 260 29.29 27.58 -44.03
CA LEU A 260 30.57 27.98 -43.47
C LEU A 260 31.75 27.75 -44.40
N LEU A 261 31.81 26.57 -45.01
CA LEU A 261 32.87 26.23 -45.95
C LEU A 261 32.81 27.09 -47.18
N HIS A 262 31.62 27.37 -47.72
CA HIS A 262 31.43 28.27 -48.86
C HIS A 262 31.82 29.69 -48.54
N PHE A 263 31.44 30.19 -47.34
CA PHE A 263 31.83 31.51 -46.87
C PHE A 263 33.36 31.64 -46.71
N TYR A 264 33.99 30.61 -46.14
CA TYR A 264 35.46 30.58 -46.01
C TYR A 264 36.16 30.57 -47.34
N LYS A 265 35.67 29.77 -48.28
CA LYS A 265 36.22 29.74 -49.65
C LYS A 265 36.07 31.10 -50.35
N HIS A 266 34.89 31.71 -50.26
CA HIS A 266 34.65 33.04 -50.84
C HIS A 266 35.54 34.09 -50.25
N LYS A 267 35.81 34.05 -48.92
CA LYS A 267 36.72 34.97 -48.26
C LYS A 267 38.15 34.82 -48.78
N ILE A 268 38.63 33.58 -48.93
CA ILE A 268 39.99 33.28 -49.45
C ILE A 268 40.12 33.76 -50.91
N ASP A 269 39.09 33.54 -51.73
CA ASP A 269 39.09 33.98 -53.13
C ASP A 269 39.12 35.50 -53.24
N LEU A 270 38.48 36.24 -52.30
CA LEU A 270 38.47 37.68 -52.25
C LEU A 270 39.84 38.24 -51.80
N GLU A 271 40.45 37.62 -50.77
CA GLU A 271 41.80 38.00 -50.29
C GLU A 271 42.85 37.76 -51.37
N SER A 272 42.79 36.63 -52.09
CA SER A 272 43.70 36.34 -53.23
C SER A 272 43.54 37.29 -54.44
N SER A 273 42.35 37.88 -54.65
CA SER A 273 42.14 38.85 -55.74
C SER A 273 42.64 40.23 -55.35
N LEU A 274 42.68 40.57 -54.05
CA LEU A 274 43.23 41.85 -53.57
C LEU A 274 44.78 41.88 -53.56
N ASP A 275 45.42 40.73 -53.44
CA ASP A 275 46.88 40.61 -53.49
C ASP A 275 47.46 40.59 -54.90
N LEU A 276 46.58 40.63 -55.96
CA LEU A 276 46.96 40.64 -57.37
C LEU A 276 46.80 41.99 -58.09
N GLU A 277 46.29 43.05 -57.40
CA GLU A 277 46.30 44.44 -57.81
C GLU A 277 47.46 45.23 -57.15
#